data_fe7cc43d9821e75afbd33a71620abac9
#
_entry.id   fe7cc43d9821e75afbd33a71620abac9
#
_cell.length_a   1.000
_cell.length_b   1.000
_cell.length_c   1.000
_cell.angle_alpha   90.00
_cell.angle_beta   90.00
_cell.angle_gamma   90.00
#
_symmetry.space_group_name_H-M   'P 1'
#
loop_
_entity.id
_entity.type
_entity.pdbx_description
1 polymer ?
#
loop_
_entity_poly.entity_id
_entity_poly.type
_entity_poly.pdbx_seq_one_letter_code
_entity_poly.pdbx_strand_id
1 'polypeptide(L)'
;MHYWRFLLMRNLLVRPWRFNELKKDLEGISQKVLTDSLRSMEEDGIITRTVYAEVPPRVEYALSELGESMRPIIKSMEEWGISYKNMQ
;
A
#
# COMPACT_ATOMS: atom_id res chain seq x y z
N MET A 1 7.12 -9.55 5.58
CA MET A 1 6.16 -9.47 4.45
C MET A 1 4.89 -8.75 4.84
N HIS A 2 4.22 -9.17 5.92
CA HIS A 2 2.96 -8.54 6.35
C HIS A 2 3.14 -7.08 6.75
N TYR A 3 4.31 -6.75 7.30
CA TYR A 3 4.62 -5.38 7.68
C TYR A 3 4.55 -4.42 6.48
N TRP A 4 5.18 -4.81 5.36
CA TRP A 4 5.16 -3.98 4.16
C TRP A 4 3.77 -3.85 3.57
N ARG A 5 2.96 -4.94 3.60
CA ARG A 5 1.58 -4.89 3.12
C ARG A 5 0.76 -3.90 3.94
N PHE A 6 0.95 -3.89 5.25
CA PHE A 6 0.28 -2.92 6.13
C PHE A 6 0.65 -1.48 5.76
N LEU A 7 1.94 -1.20 5.56
CA LEU A 7 2.39 0.13 5.19
C LEU A 7 1.86 0.56 3.82
N LEU A 8 1.82 -0.36 2.86
CA LEU A 8 1.26 -0.10 1.54
C LEU A 8 -0.22 0.22 1.63
N MET A 9 -0.97 -0.55 2.42
CA MET A 9 -2.39 -0.29 2.65
C MET A 9 -2.59 1.10 3.25
N ARG A 10 -1.81 1.45 4.25
CA ARG A 10 -1.88 2.75 4.90
C ARG A 10 -1.69 3.88 3.90
N ASN A 11 -0.69 3.78 3.04
CA ASN A 11 -0.43 4.80 2.02
C ASN A 11 -1.57 4.90 1.03
N LEU A 12 -2.06 3.75 0.56
CA LEU A 12 -3.11 3.71 -0.45
C LEU A 12 -4.49 4.14 0.08
N LEU A 13 -4.68 4.12 1.40
CA LEU A 13 -5.90 4.67 2.02
C LEU A 13 -5.97 6.19 1.86
N VAL A 14 -4.84 6.85 1.73
CA VAL A 14 -4.78 8.31 1.58
C VAL A 14 -5.08 8.73 0.14
N ARG A 15 -4.44 8.05 -0.84
CA ARG A 15 -4.60 8.38 -2.25
C ARG A 15 -3.99 7.28 -3.12
N PRO A 16 -4.22 7.31 -4.44
CA PRO A 16 -3.46 6.45 -5.36
C PRO A 16 -1.99 6.87 -5.40
N TRP A 17 -1.13 5.89 -5.60
CA TRP A 17 0.33 6.11 -5.65
C TRP A 17 0.93 5.43 -6.87
N ARG A 18 2.01 6.02 -7.40
CA ARG A 18 2.84 5.40 -8.43
C ARG A 18 3.91 4.53 -7.76
N PHE A 19 4.43 3.57 -8.53
CA PHE A 19 5.46 2.66 -8.03
C PHE A 19 6.66 3.42 -7.43
N ASN A 20 7.19 4.37 -8.19
CA ASN A 20 8.37 5.12 -7.74
C ASN A 20 8.09 5.97 -6.51
N GLU A 21 6.88 6.47 -6.38
CA GLU A 21 6.46 7.22 -5.19
C GLU A 21 6.44 6.34 -3.96
N LEU A 22 5.89 5.13 -4.11
CA LEU A 22 5.86 4.15 -3.02
C LEU A 22 7.26 3.73 -2.62
N LYS A 23 8.12 3.47 -3.63
CA LYS A 23 9.52 3.07 -3.39
C LYS A 23 10.26 4.12 -2.59
N LYS A 24 10.03 5.39 -2.91
CA LYS A 24 10.69 6.52 -2.25
C LYS A 24 10.14 6.75 -0.85
N ASP A 25 8.82 6.63 -0.69
CA ASP A 25 8.17 6.88 0.61
C ASP A 25 8.44 5.77 1.62
N LEU A 26 8.47 4.52 1.16
CA LEU A 26 8.71 3.37 2.02
C LEU A 26 10.21 3.09 2.09
N GLU A 27 10.89 3.91 2.87
CA GLU A 27 12.33 3.84 3.02
C GLU A 27 12.75 2.45 3.50
N GLY A 28 13.74 1.86 2.81
CA GLY A 28 14.25 0.54 3.16
C GLY A 28 13.61 -0.61 2.42
N ILE A 29 12.51 -0.38 1.69
CA ILE A 29 11.92 -1.47 0.90
C ILE A 29 12.74 -1.69 -0.37
N SER A 30 13.03 -2.96 -0.69
CA SER A 30 13.70 -3.29 -1.94
C SER A 30 12.69 -3.27 -3.08
N GLN A 31 13.21 -3.09 -4.31
CA GLN A 31 12.35 -3.12 -5.49
C GLN A 31 11.64 -4.47 -5.64
N LYS A 32 12.35 -5.56 -5.32
CA LYS A 32 11.79 -6.91 -5.40
C LYS A 32 10.63 -7.08 -4.42
N VAL A 33 10.81 -6.67 -3.17
CA VAL A 33 9.78 -6.80 -2.14
C VAL A 33 8.56 -5.94 -2.50
N LEU A 34 8.79 -4.72 -2.97
CA LEU A 34 7.70 -3.83 -3.38
C LEU A 34 6.91 -4.43 -4.55
N THR A 35 7.62 -4.91 -5.58
CA THR A 35 6.98 -5.54 -6.74
C THR A 35 6.16 -6.76 -6.33
N ASP A 36 6.77 -7.64 -5.52
CA ASP A 36 6.10 -8.87 -5.08
C ASP A 36 4.88 -8.57 -4.22
N SER A 37 5.00 -7.59 -3.33
CA SER A 37 3.91 -7.19 -2.44
C SER A 37 2.73 -6.62 -3.22
N LEU A 38 3.00 -5.72 -4.16
CA LEU A 38 1.95 -5.11 -4.99
C LEU A 38 1.27 -6.16 -5.86
N ARG A 39 2.04 -7.08 -6.45
CA ARG A 39 1.49 -8.15 -7.27
C ARG A 39 0.58 -9.06 -6.44
N SER A 40 1.03 -9.43 -5.26
CA SER A 40 0.25 -10.28 -4.36
C SER A 40 -1.06 -9.60 -3.94
N MET A 41 -1.01 -8.31 -3.63
CA MET A 41 -2.19 -7.56 -3.23
C MET A 41 -3.17 -7.38 -4.39
N GLU A 42 -2.65 -7.21 -5.60
CA GLU A 42 -3.48 -7.13 -6.81
C GLU A 42 -4.18 -8.48 -7.08
N GLU A 43 -3.44 -9.58 -6.95
CA GLU A 43 -3.99 -10.92 -7.11
C GLU A 43 -5.07 -11.23 -6.09
N ASP A 44 -4.91 -10.74 -4.87
CA ASP A 44 -5.91 -10.89 -3.80
C ASP A 44 -7.12 -9.96 -4.00
N GLY A 45 -7.06 -9.08 -4.98
CA GLY A 45 -8.15 -8.16 -5.28
C GLY A 45 -8.24 -6.96 -4.33
N ILE A 46 -7.21 -6.72 -3.53
CA ILE A 46 -7.18 -5.63 -2.55
C ILE A 46 -6.85 -4.30 -3.21
N ILE A 47 -6.00 -4.32 -4.24
CA ILE A 47 -5.61 -3.12 -4.96
C ILE A 47 -5.86 -3.30 -6.45
N THR A 48 -5.93 -2.17 -7.14
CA THR A 48 -6.02 -2.12 -8.60
C THR A 48 -4.75 -1.48 -9.14
N ARG A 49 -4.39 -1.88 -10.35
CA ARG A 49 -3.27 -1.34 -11.08
C ARG A 49 -3.81 -0.76 -12.38
N THR A 50 -3.61 0.53 -12.57
CA THR A 50 -4.08 1.23 -13.77
C THR A 50 -2.88 1.72 -14.56
N VAL A 51 -2.83 1.37 -15.85
CA VAL A 51 -1.79 1.81 -16.77
C VAL A 51 -2.37 2.91 -17.64
N TYR A 52 -1.73 4.08 -17.63
CA TYR A 52 -2.13 5.21 -18.47
C TYR A 52 -1.25 5.26 -19.71
N ALA A 53 -1.88 5.37 -20.87
CA ALA A 53 -1.19 5.42 -22.16
C ALA A 53 -0.61 6.82 -22.39
N GLU A 54 0.49 7.08 -21.72
CA GLU A 54 1.20 8.36 -21.82
C GLU A 54 2.64 8.09 -22.26
N VAL A 55 3.40 9.15 -22.51
CA VAL A 55 4.81 9.05 -22.83
C VAL A 55 5.57 9.95 -21.86
N PRO A 56 6.33 9.37 -20.88
CA PRO A 56 6.43 7.94 -20.60
C PRO A 56 5.16 7.37 -19.98
N PRO A 57 4.92 6.05 -20.10
CA PRO A 57 3.72 5.44 -19.50
C PRO A 57 3.71 5.56 -18.00
N ARG A 58 2.51 5.76 -17.44
CA ARG A 58 2.32 5.91 -16.00
C ARG A 58 1.50 4.75 -15.47
N VAL A 59 1.93 4.19 -14.34
CA VAL A 59 1.21 3.13 -13.64
C VAL A 59 0.86 3.63 -12.25
N GLU A 60 -0.42 3.55 -11.89
CA GLU A 60 -0.88 3.94 -10.57
C GLU A 60 -1.53 2.75 -9.86
N TYR A 61 -1.31 2.68 -8.56
CA TYR A 61 -1.91 1.69 -7.69
C TYR A 61 -2.91 2.38 -6.76
N ALA A 62 -4.06 1.76 -6.58
CA ALA A 62 -5.12 2.30 -5.72
C ALA A 62 -5.83 1.15 -5.03
N LEU A 63 -6.53 1.43 -3.94
CA LEU A 63 -7.35 0.43 -3.28
C LEU A 63 -8.57 0.10 -4.14
N SER A 64 -8.92 -1.19 -4.20
CA SER A 64 -10.17 -1.64 -4.76
C SER A 64 -11.28 -1.40 -3.73
N GLU A 65 -12.53 -1.74 -4.09
CA GLU A 65 -13.64 -1.69 -3.13
C GLU A 65 -13.36 -2.59 -1.93
N LEU A 66 -12.81 -3.78 -2.19
CA LEU A 66 -12.44 -4.70 -1.11
C LEU A 66 -11.38 -4.08 -0.21
N GLY A 67 -10.35 -3.45 -0.80
CA GLY A 67 -9.31 -2.78 -0.03
C GLY A 67 -9.87 -1.66 0.82
N GLU A 68 -10.79 -0.86 0.26
CA GLU A 68 -11.43 0.22 1.00
C GLU A 68 -12.24 -0.29 2.19
N SER A 69 -12.84 -1.48 2.06
CA SER A 69 -13.60 -2.06 3.16
C SER A 69 -12.73 -2.42 4.37
N MET A 70 -11.42 -2.49 4.18
CA MET A 70 -10.47 -2.78 5.24
C MET A 70 -10.00 -1.54 6.00
N ARG A 71 -10.46 -0.36 5.59
CA ARG A 71 -10.07 0.92 6.22
C ARG A 71 -10.23 0.94 7.73
N PRO A 72 -11.38 0.52 8.32
CA PRO A 72 -11.51 0.53 9.78
C PRO A 72 -10.50 -0.39 10.47
N ILE A 73 -10.17 -1.51 9.83
CA ILE A 73 -9.23 -2.48 10.39
C ILE A 73 -7.83 -1.88 10.43
N ILE A 74 -7.39 -1.29 9.32
CA ILE A 74 -6.06 -0.67 9.20
C ILE A 74 -5.94 0.47 10.21
N LYS A 75 -6.98 1.29 10.32
CA LYS A 75 -7.00 2.41 11.26
C LYS A 75 -6.89 1.92 12.70
N SER A 76 -7.61 0.86 13.04
CA SER A 76 -7.53 0.25 14.37
C SER A 76 -6.13 -0.26 14.68
N MET A 77 -5.47 -0.87 13.70
CA MET A 77 -4.11 -1.35 13.86
C MET A 77 -3.12 -0.21 14.11
N GLU A 78 -3.28 0.91 13.41
CA GLU A 78 -2.45 2.09 13.65
C GLU A 78 -2.66 2.64 15.06
N GLU A 79 -3.90 2.75 15.49
CA GLU A 79 -4.24 3.24 16.83
C GLU A 79 -3.67 2.34 17.91
N TRP A 80 -3.80 1.02 17.71
CA TRP A 80 -3.24 0.04 18.66
C TRP A 80 -1.73 0.16 18.71
N GLY A 81 -1.07 0.30 17.58
CA GLY A 81 0.38 0.43 17.50
C GLY A 81 0.90 1.66 18.25
N ILE A 82 0.20 2.78 18.11
CA ILE A 82 0.53 4.02 18.84
C ILE A 82 0.37 3.80 20.35
N SER A 83 -0.76 3.21 20.76
CA SER A 83 -1.03 2.92 22.16
C SER A 83 0.03 2.00 22.76
N TYR A 84 0.42 0.97 22.03
CA TYR A 84 1.43 0.03 22.44
C TYR A 84 2.78 0.71 22.68
N LYS A 85 3.18 1.58 21.76
CA LYS A 85 4.43 2.33 21.91
C LYS A 85 4.40 3.24 23.13
N ASN A 86 3.27 3.87 23.39
CA ASN A 86 3.13 4.77 24.54
C ASN A 86 3.15 4.04 25.87
N MET A 87 2.83 2.75 25.86
CA MET A 87 2.85 1.91 27.07
C MET A 87 4.25 1.40 27.41
N GLN A 88 5.17 1.49 26.49
CA GLN A 88 6.56 1.09 26.67
C GLN A 88 7.44 2.27 27.09
#